data_a2023d519fb7f524ab6cd9aff5d86901
#
_entry.id   a2023d519fb7f524ab6cd9aff5d86901
#
_cell.length_a   1.000
_cell.length_b   1.000
_cell.length_c   1.000
_cell.angle_alpha   90.00
_cell.angle_beta   90.00
_cell.angle_gamma   90.00
#
_symmetry.space_group_name_H-M   'P 1'
#
loop_
_entity.id
_entity.type
_entity.pdbx_description
1 polymer ?
#
loop_
_entity_poly.entity_id
_entity_poly.type
_entity_poly.pdbx_seq_one_letter_code
_entity_poly.pdbx_strand_id
1 'polypeptide(L)'
;MSKIKSYAAPQAGAELELYEYDAGELKAEDVEVQVDYCGICHSDLSMIDNEWGFSSYPLVAGHEVIGRVVALGSAAQDKGLKVGQRVGIGWTARSCGHCDACISGNQINCLEGAVPTILNKGGFADKLRADWQWVIPLPDSIDIESAGPLLCGGITVFKPLLMHHITATSRVGVIGIGGLGHIAIKLLHAMGCEVTAFSSNPAKEKEVLAMGADKVVNSRDPEALNALAGQFDLIINTVNVDLDWQPYFEALAYGGNFHTVGAVMKPLPVPAFTLIGGDRSVSGSATGTPFELCKLMKFAGRTKVTPTTELYPMSKINEAIQHVRDGKARYRVVLKADF
;
A
#
# COMPACT_ATOMS: atom_id res chain seq x y z
N MET A 1 -31.72 9.27 7.08
CA MET A 1 -30.38 9.86 7.04
C MET A 1 -29.43 8.84 7.63
N SER A 2 -28.38 8.45 6.87
CA SER A 2 -27.44 7.42 7.32
C SER A 2 -26.34 8.08 8.15
N LYS A 3 -26.43 7.99 9.47
CA LYS A 3 -25.36 8.43 10.35
C LYS A 3 -24.23 7.40 10.31
N ILE A 4 -23.01 7.90 10.21
CA ILE A 4 -21.76 7.12 10.25
C ILE A 4 -20.99 7.50 11.50
N LYS A 5 -20.62 6.48 12.28
CA LYS A 5 -19.74 6.63 13.44
C LYS A 5 -18.29 6.42 13.00
N SER A 6 -17.40 7.25 13.50
CA SER A 6 -15.99 7.22 13.11
C SER A 6 -15.09 7.74 14.22
N TYR A 7 -13.78 7.59 14.02
CA TYR A 7 -12.76 8.31 14.76
C TYR A 7 -12.12 9.35 13.86
N ALA A 8 -12.11 10.61 14.27
CA ALA A 8 -11.59 11.72 13.50
C ALA A 8 -10.56 12.53 14.29
N ALA A 9 -9.53 13.00 13.59
CA ALA A 9 -8.65 14.04 14.14
C ALA A 9 -9.35 15.41 14.02
N PRO A 10 -9.58 16.14 15.14
CA PRO A 10 -10.22 17.45 15.07
C PRO A 10 -9.32 18.53 14.47
N GLN A 11 -8.00 18.36 14.56
CA GLN A 11 -6.96 19.23 14.02
C GLN A 11 -5.66 18.45 13.77
N ALA A 12 -4.67 19.06 13.14
CA ALA A 12 -3.38 18.45 12.85
C ALA A 12 -2.69 17.96 14.13
N GLY A 13 -2.23 16.70 14.11
CA GLY A 13 -1.49 16.06 15.18
C GLY A 13 -2.30 15.71 16.43
N ALA A 14 -3.62 15.96 16.45
CA ALA A 14 -4.47 15.62 17.58
C ALA A 14 -4.76 14.11 17.66
N GLU A 15 -5.04 13.63 18.86
CA GLU A 15 -5.65 12.31 19.06
C GLU A 15 -7.00 12.24 18.34
N LEU A 16 -7.37 11.03 17.90
CA LEU A 16 -8.65 10.81 17.25
C LEU A 16 -9.76 10.69 18.31
N GLU A 17 -10.86 11.39 18.04
CA GLU A 17 -12.06 11.40 18.90
C GLU A 17 -13.23 10.75 18.17
N LEU A 18 -14.20 10.24 18.92
CA LEU A 18 -15.46 9.77 18.34
C LEU A 18 -16.15 10.92 17.61
N TYR A 19 -16.46 10.67 16.34
CA TYR A 19 -17.07 11.64 15.45
C TYR A 19 -18.20 11.00 14.65
N GLU A 20 -19.39 11.58 14.75
CA GLU A 20 -20.55 11.12 14.00
C GLU A 20 -20.94 12.18 12.96
N TYR A 21 -21.20 11.74 11.74
CA TYR A 21 -21.62 12.63 10.67
C TYR A 21 -22.78 12.03 9.86
N ASP A 22 -23.56 12.91 9.24
CA ASP A 22 -24.60 12.50 8.27
C ASP A 22 -23.94 12.32 6.90
N ALA A 23 -24.01 11.12 6.36
CA ALA A 23 -23.47 10.81 5.05
C ALA A 23 -24.35 11.33 3.89
N GLY A 24 -25.53 11.89 4.17
CA GLY A 24 -26.48 12.33 3.17
C GLY A 24 -27.07 11.20 2.35
N GLU A 25 -27.62 11.52 1.18
CA GLU A 25 -28.12 10.53 0.23
C GLU A 25 -26.96 9.78 -0.45
N LEU A 26 -27.22 8.51 -0.80
CA LEU A 26 -26.24 7.71 -1.54
C LEU A 26 -26.23 8.18 -3.00
N LYS A 27 -25.06 8.63 -3.50
CA LYS A 27 -24.92 9.06 -4.89
C LYS A 27 -25.06 7.88 -5.84
N ALA A 28 -25.33 8.16 -7.11
CA ALA A 28 -25.61 7.11 -8.12
C ALA A 28 -24.44 6.11 -8.27
N GLU A 29 -23.20 6.59 -8.26
CA GLU A 29 -21.99 5.78 -8.40
C GLU A 29 -21.46 5.20 -7.09
N ASP A 30 -22.04 5.62 -5.95
CA ASP A 30 -21.52 5.21 -4.64
C ASP A 30 -21.90 3.78 -4.27
N VAL A 31 -20.97 3.15 -3.60
CA VAL A 31 -21.17 1.92 -2.83
C VAL A 31 -20.93 2.23 -1.37
N GLU A 32 -21.90 1.95 -0.51
CA GLU A 32 -21.73 2.02 0.94
C GLU A 32 -21.23 0.68 1.46
N VAL A 33 -20.14 0.72 2.21
CA VAL A 33 -19.45 -0.45 2.73
C VAL A 33 -19.42 -0.39 4.26
N GLN A 34 -19.92 -1.43 4.91
CA GLN A 34 -19.74 -1.70 6.33
C GLN A 34 -18.28 -2.12 6.55
N VAL A 35 -17.56 -1.45 7.43
CA VAL A 35 -16.17 -1.78 7.74
C VAL A 35 -16.10 -2.96 8.70
N ASP A 36 -15.38 -4.00 8.34
CA ASP A 36 -15.02 -5.10 9.22
C ASP A 36 -13.62 -4.85 9.82
N TYR A 37 -12.66 -4.41 8.97
CA TYR A 37 -11.26 -4.14 9.35
C TYR A 37 -10.71 -2.93 8.59
N CYS A 38 -9.77 -2.21 9.19
CA CYS A 38 -9.00 -1.16 8.52
C CYS A 38 -7.53 -1.16 8.99
N GLY A 39 -6.59 -1.30 8.05
CA GLY A 39 -5.17 -1.19 8.36
C GLY A 39 -4.75 0.25 8.67
N ILE A 40 -3.68 0.40 9.46
CA ILE A 40 -3.00 1.68 9.70
C ILE A 40 -1.73 1.72 8.86
N CYS A 41 -1.61 2.74 8.03
CA CYS A 41 -0.43 3.04 7.23
C CYS A 41 0.27 4.30 7.75
N HIS A 42 1.56 4.44 7.44
CA HIS A 42 2.27 5.69 7.75
C HIS A 42 1.63 6.90 7.04
N SER A 43 1.02 6.70 5.88
CA SER A 43 0.27 7.74 5.16
C SER A 43 -0.94 8.25 5.94
N ASP A 44 -1.59 7.42 6.77
CA ASP A 44 -2.65 7.89 7.67
C ASP A 44 -2.08 8.88 8.70
N LEU A 45 -0.90 8.56 9.27
CA LEU A 45 -0.21 9.41 10.23
C LEU A 45 0.19 10.74 9.57
N SER A 46 0.81 10.70 8.40
CA SER A 46 1.21 11.90 7.65
C SER A 46 0.00 12.80 7.33
N MET A 47 -1.17 12.21 7.03
CA MET A 47 -2.40 12.96 6.81
C MET A 47 -3.00 13.50 8.11
N ILE A 48 -2.98 12.74 9.21
CA ILE A 48 -3.41 13.21 10.53
C ILE A 48 -2.56 14.40 10.97
N ASP A 49 -1.25 14.35 10.73
CA ASP A 49 -0.30 15.39 11.13
C ASP A 49 -0.20 16.54 10.10
N ASN A 50 -0.87 16.43 8.94
CA ASN A 50 -0.80 17.36 7.82
C ASN A 50 0.62 17.59 7.28
N GLU A 51 1.47 16.57 7.31
CA GLU A 51 2.85 16.65 6.80
C GLU A 51 2.89 17.00 5.30
N TRP A 52 1.86 16.61 4.54
CA TRP A 52 1.76 16.87 3.10
C TRP A 52 1.04 18.18 2.76
N GLY A 53 0.47 18.89 3.75
CA GLY A 53 -0.09 20.22 3.60
C GLY A 53 -1.47 20.30 2.91
N PHE A 54 -2.19 19.17 2.72
CA PHE A 54 -3.51 19.15 2.07
C PHE A 54 -4.61 18.43 2.86
N SER A 55 -4.39 18.17 4.15
CA SER A 55 -5.42 17.62 5.03
C SER A 55 -6.50 18.64 5.38
N SER A 56 -7.73 18.17 5.56
CA SER A 56 -8.87 18.96 6.03
C SER A 56 -9.49 18.33 7.27
N TYR A 57 -9.87 19.12 8.25
CA TYR A 57 -10.38 18.65 9.54
C TYR A 57 -11.85 19.03 9.76
N PRO A 58 -12.63 18.21 10.53
CA PRO A 58 -12.22 16.94 11.14
C PRO A 58 -11.91 15.87 10.10
N LEU A 59 -10.75 15.19 10.26
CA LEU A 59 -10.23 14.19 9.32
C LEU A 59 -10.52 12.79 9.83
N VAL A 60 -11.29 12.02 9.08
CA VAL A 60 -11.45 10.57 9.26
C VAL A 60 -10.43 9.88 8.34
N ALA A 61 -9.36 9.34 8.93
CA ALA A 61 -8.33 8.62 8.18
C ALA A 61 -8.71 7.14 7.95
N GLY A 62 -7.75 6.32 7.49
CA GLY A 62 -7.96 4.91 7.14
C GLY A 62 -8.23 4.70 5.64
N HIS A 63 -7.32 3.97 4.99
CA HIS A 63 -7.39 3.69 3.54
C HIS A 63 -6.98 2.26 3.19
N GLU A 64 -7.09 1.35 4.15
CA GLU A 64 -6.81 -0.08 3.98
C GLU A 64 -8.02 -0.89 4.47
N VAL A 65 -9.16 -0.62 3.84
CA VAL A 65 -10.46 -1.07 4.33
C VAL A 65 -10.84 -2.44 3.79
N ILE A 66 -11.26 -3.32 4.68
CA ILE A 66 -11.93 -4.57 4.38
C ILE A 66 -13.33 -4.51 4.97
N GLY A 67 -14.33 -4.87 4.17
CA GLY A 67 -15.72 -4.77 4.62
C GLY A 67 -16.70 -5.48 3.69
N ARG A 68 -17.98 -5.13 3.86
CA ARG A 68 -19.10 -5.71 3.10
C ARG A 68 -19.96 -4.61 2.50
N VAL A 69 -20.38 -4.81 1.27
CA VAL A 69 -21.34 -3.93 0.62
C VAL A 69 -22.66 -3.97 1.38
N VAL A 70 -23.18 -2.81 1.78
CA VAL A 70 -24.48 -2.67 2.43
C VAL A 70 -25.51 -1.92 1.60
N ALA A 71 -25.06 -1.05 0.68
CA ALA A 71 -25.94 -0.37 -0.27
C ALA A 71 -25.22 -0.04 -1.58
N LEU A 72 -25.96 0.03 -2.66
CA LEU A 72 -25.49 0.37 -4.01
C LEU A 72 -26.31 1.53 -4.55
N GLY A 73 -25.62 2.57 -5.01
CA GLY A 73 -26.24 3.66 -5.78
C GLY A 73 -26.79 3.17 -7.12
N SER A 74 -27.67 3.93 -7.71
CA SER A 74 -28.42 3.51 -8.91
C SER A 74 -27.53 3.13 -10.10
N ALA A 75 -26.41 3.79 -10.30
CA ALA A 75 -25.45 3.49 -11.36
C ALA A 75 -24.43 2.38 -10.96
N ALA A 76 -24.38 1.98 -9.69
CA ALA A 76 -23.51 0.90 -9.21
C ALA A 76 -24.18 -0.49 -9.27
N GLN A 77 -25.51 -0.57 -9.41
CA GLN A 77 -26.28 -1.81 -9.30
C GLN A 77 -25.95 -2.86 -10.37
N ASP A 78 -25.55 -2.44 -11.56
CA ASP A 78 -25.22 -3.31 -12.70
C ASP A 78 -23.71 -3.51 -12.91
N LYS A 79 -22.86 -3.08 -11.98
CA LYS A 79 -21.39 -3.16 -12.07
C LYS A 79 -20.78 -4.42 -11.46
N GLY A 80 -21.60 -5.44 -11.18
CA GLY A 80 -21.14 -6.74 -10.70
C GLY A 80 -20.92 -6.84 -9.20
N LEU A 81 -21.17 -5.76 -8.44
CA LEU A 81 -21.17 -5.78 -6.98
C LEU A 81 -22.55 -6.19 -6.44
N LYS A 82 -22.56 -6.82 -5.26
CA LYS A 82 -23.78 -7.29 -4.60
C LYS A 82 -23.77 -6.95 -3.11
N VAL A 83 -24.94 -6.60 -2.56
CA VAL A 83 -25.10 -6.44 -1.11
C VAL A 83 -24.67 -7.73 -0.39
N GLY A 84 -23.93 -7.59 0.71
CA GLY A 84 -23.31 -8.69 1.47
C GLY A 84 -21.96 -9.17 0.92
N GLN A 85 -21.56 -8.73 -0.28
CA GLN A 85 -20.26 -9.12 -0.87
C GLN A 85 -19.09 -8.54 -0.08
N ARG A 86 -18.06 -9.36 0.18
CA ARG A 86 -16.79 -8.91 0.76
C ARG A 86 -15.99 -8.11 -0.25
N VAL A 87 -15.54 -6.94 0.18
CA VAL A 87 -14.82 -5.97 -0.67
C VAL A 87 -13.68 -5.31 0.10
N GLY A 88 -12.77 -4.71 -0.66
CA GLY A 88 -11.71 -3.85 -0.13
C GLY A 88 -11.71 -2.48 -0.80
N ILE A 89 -11.26 -1.45 -0.06
CA ILE A 89 -11.06 -0.09 -0.57
C ILE A 89 -9.66 0.36 -0.14
N GLY A 90 -8.84 0.78 -1.10
CA GLY A 90 -7.47 1.23 -0.89
C GLY A 90 -7.35 2.74 -0.76
N TRP A 91 -6.20 3.27 -1.22
CA TRP A 91 -5.87 4.69 -1.15
C TRP A 91 -6.88 5.61 -1.84
N THR A 92 -7.41 5.21 -2.98
CA THR A 92 -8.31 6.02 -3.80
C THR A 92 -9.76 5.59 -3.63
N ALA A 93 -10.65 6.55 -3.42
CA ALA A 93 -12.09 6.33 -3.34
C ALA A 93 -12.83 6.74 -4.63
N ARG A 94 -12.27 7.64 -5.43
CA ARG A 94 -12.93 8.20 -6.63
C ARG A 94 -11.93 8.62 -7.69
N SER A 95 -12.36 8.55 -8.95
CA SER A 95 -11.69 9.15 -10.10
C SER A 95 -12.76 9.57 -11.12
N CYS A 96 -12.42 10.46 -12.07
CA CYS A 96 -13.44 10.99 -13.00
C CYS A 96 -14.00 9.94 -13.98
N GLY A 97 -13.23 8.89 -14.28
CA GLY A 97 -13.66 7.80 -15.17
C GLY A 97 -13.61 8.12 -16.68
N HIS A 98 -13.37 9.37 -17.09
CA HIS A 98 -13.50 9.79 -18.49
C HIS A 98 -12.29 10.55 -19.06
N CYS A 99 -11.31 10.99 -18.27
CA CYS A 99 -10.07 11.56 -18.81
C CYS A 99 -9.16 10.49 -19.43
N ASP A 100 -8.17 10.89 -20.21
CA ASP A 100 -7.26 9.98 -20.92
C ASP A 100 -6.59 8.97 -19.99
N ALA A 101 -6.17 9.39 -18.79
CA ALA A 101 -5.59 8.50 -17.80
C ALA A 101 -6.61 7.46 -17.31
N CYS A 102 -7.86 7.85 -17.06
CA CYS A 102 -8.90 6.94 -16.62
C CYS A 102 -9.31 5.96 -17.72
N ILE A 103 -9.52 6.42 -18.94
CA ILE A 103 -9.94 5.60 -20.09
C ILE A 103 -8.84 4.59 -20.47
N SER A 104 -7.57 4.99 -20.34
CA SER A 104 -6.43 4.10 -20.60
C SER A 104 -6.16 3.07 -19.49
N GLY A 105 -6.98 3.04 -18.43
CA GLY A 105 -6.83 2.11 -17.30
C GLY A 105 -5.82 2.57 -16.23
N ASN A 106 -5.43 3.84 -16.25
CA ASN A 106 -4.46 4.43 -15.32
C ASN A 106 -5.14 5.43 -14.36
N GLN A 107 -6.28 5.04 -13.79
CA GLN A 107 -7.15 5.88 -12.98
C GLN A 107 -6.46 6.52 -11.76
N ILE A 108 -5.41 5.89 -11.24
CA ILE A 108 -4.63 6.45 -10.13
C ILE A 108 -3.98 7.81 -10.50
N ASN A 109 -3.71 8.02 -11.78
CA ASN A 109 -3.16 9.26 -12.34
C ASN A 109 -4.26 10.11 -13.02
N CYS A 110 -5.48 10.06 -12.50
CA CYS A 110 -6.60 10.84 -13.01
C CYS A 110 -6.24 12.33 -13.16
N LEU A 111 -6.42 12.88 -14.36
CA LEU A 111 -6.03 14.28 -14.68
C LEU A 111 -6.92 15.31 -13.97
N GLU A 112 -8.14 14.92 -13.59
CA GLU A 112 -9.05 15.77 -12.81
C GLU A 112 -8.90 15.59 -11.29
N GLY A 113 -7.89 14.82 -10.87
CA GLY A 113 -7.60 14.51 -9.48
C GLY A 113 -8.34 13.25 -8.98
N ALA A 114 -7.57 12.20 -8.70
CA ALA A 114 -8.08 11.07 -7.92
C ALA A 114 -8.29 11.51 -6.46
N VAL A 115 -9.44 11.15 -5.88
CA VAL A 115 -9.78 11.53 -4.51
C VAL A 115 -9.30 10.44 -3.55
N PRO A 116 -8.36 10.73 -2.65
CA PRO A 116 -7.96 9.81 -1.61
C PRO A 116 -9.11 9.41 -0.69
N THR A 117 -9.16 8.16 -0.28
CA THR A 117 -10.16 7.64 0.66
C THR A 117 -10.22 8.44 1.95
N ILE A 118 -9.07 8.86 2.46
CA ILE A 118 -8.96 9.70 3.67
C ILE A 118 -9.67 11.06 3.49
N LEU A 119 -9.57 11.68 2.31
CA LEU A 119 -10.26 12.95 2.02
C LEU A 119 -11.74 12.74 1.69
N ASN A 120 -12.17 11.50 1.45
CA ASN A 120 -13.56 11.12 1.21
C ASN A 120 -14.26 10.57 2.47
N LYS A 121 -13.75 10.86 3.67
CA LYS A 121 -14.11 10.22 4.94
C LYS A 121 -13.68 8.74 4.94
N GLY A 122 -12.51 8.49 5.52
CA GLY A 122 -11.83 7.19 5.48
C GLY A 122 -12.46 6.09 6.32
N GLY A 123 -11.72 4.98 6.42
CA GLY A 123 -12.17 3.73 6.99
C GLY A 123 -12.01 3.59 8.51
N PHE A 124 -11.54 4.61 9.23
CA PHE A 124 -11.62 4.59 10.69
C PHE A 124 -13.05 4.92 11.15
N ALA A 125 -13.99 4.14 10.61
CA ALA A 125 -15.43 4.34 10.72
C ALA A 125 -16.17 2.99 10.70
N ASP A 126 -17.44 3.01 11.12
CA ASP A 126 -18.32 1.84 10.99
C ASP A 126 -18.72 1.59 9.52
N LYS A 127 -18.81 2.66 8.72
CA LYS A 127 -19.09 2.61 7.28
C LYS A 127 -18.34 3.69 6.54
N LEU A 128 -18.14 3.47 5.23
CA LEU A 128 -17.67 4.49 4.31
C LEU A 128 -18.32 4.33 2.93
N ARG A 129 -18.15 5.33 2.08
CA ARG A 129 -18.63 5.33 0.69
C ARG A 129 -17.50 5.55 -0.28
N ALA A 130 -17.49 4.82 -1.38
CA ALA A 130 -16.57 5.00 -2.49
C ALA A 130 -17.31 4.78 -3.82
N ASP A 131 -16.74 5.29 -4.90
CA ASP A 131 -17.17 4.97 -6.26
C ASP A 131 -16.99 3.47 -6.51
N TRP A 132 -17.97 2.83 -7.16
CA TRP A 132 -17.98 1.40 -7.46
C TRP A 132 -16.71 0.91 -8.14
N GLN A 133 -16.02 1.76 -8.91
CA GLN A 133 -14.77 1.42 -9.60
C GLN A 133 -13.64 1.09 -8.63
N TRP A 134 -13.65 1.71 -7.45
CA TRP A 134 -12.62 1.57 -6.42
C TRP A 134 -12.99 0.60 -5.29
N VAL A 135 -14.17 -0.01 -5.40
CA VAL A 135 -14.62 -1.07 -4.46
C VAL A 135 -14.24 -2.43 -5.04
N ILE A 136 -13.19 -3.02 -4.50
CA ILE A 136 -12.51 -4.19 -5.05
C ILE A 136 -13.11 -5.47 -4.47
N PRO A 137 -13.72 -6.36 -5.30
CA PRO A 137 -14.20 -7.66 -4.83
C PRO A 137 -13.05 -8.52 -4.29
N LEU A 138 -13.24 -9.11 -3.13
CA LEU A 138 -12.27 -9.99 -2.50
C LEU A 138 -12.57 -11.45 -2.81
N PRO A 139 -11.56 -12.29 -3.16
CA PRO A 139 -11.76 -13.72 -3.30
C PRO A 139 -12.05 -14.36 -1.93
N ASP A 140 -12.85 -15.44 -1.92
CA ASP A 140 -13.20 -16.15 -0.68
C ASP A 140 -11.98 -16.74 0.04
N SER A 141 -10.92 -17.00 -0.72
CA SER A 141 -9.68 -17.60 -0.23
C SER A 141 -8.75 -16.65 0.50
N ILE A 142 -9.04 -15.32 0.51
CA ILE A 142 -8.19 -14.33 1.17
C ILE A 142 -8.51 -14.27 2.68
N ASP A 143 -7.46 -14.11 3.48
CA ASP A 143 -7.62 -13.82 4.90
C ASP A 143 -8.01 -12.35 5.11
N ILE A 144 -9.26 -12.11 5.51
CA ILE A 144 -9.82 -10.76 5.63
C ILE A 144 -9.23 -9.95 6.79
N GLU A 145 -8.72 -10.60 7.84
CA GLU A 145 -8.13 -9.89 8.99
C GLU A 145 -6.80 -9.24 8.63
N SER A 146 -6.04 -9.86 7.73
CA SER A 146 -4.71 -9.38 7.32
C SER A 146 -4.69 -8.70 5.94
N ALA A 147 -5.78 -8.75 5.16
CA ALA A 147 -5.78 -8.31 3.77
C ALA A 147 -5.74 -6.77 3.59
N GLY A 148 -6.19 -5.99 4.58
CA GLY A 148 -6.24 -4.52 4.47
C GLY A 148 -4.94 -3.90 3.94
N PRO A 149 -3.77 -4.19 4.53
CA PRO A 149 -2.49 -3.67 4.07
C PRO A 149 -2.10 -4.03 2.62
N LEU A 150 -2.70 -5.05 2.01
CA LEU A 150 -2.50 -5.34 0.58
C LEU A 150 -3.07 -4.25 -0.33
N LEU A 151 -4.11 -3.54 0.12
CA LEU A 151 -4.78 -2.49 -0.65
C LEU A 151 -3.97 -1.17 -0.72
N CYS A 152 -2.94 -1.04 0.10
CA CYS A 152 -1.99 0.08 0.07
C CYS A 152 -0.55 -0.42 -0.11
N GLY A 153 0.09 -0.89 0.95
CA GLY A 153 1.47 -1.36 0.91
C GLY A 153 1.69 -2.51 -0.08
N GLY A 154 0.74 -3.45 -0.14
CA GLY A 154 0.81 -4.58 -1.07
C GLY A 154 0.79 -4.15 -2.53
N ILE A 155 -0.19 -3.33 -2.92
CA ILE A 155 -0.29 -2.86 -4.31
C ILE A 155 0.89 -1.95 -4.69
N THR A 156 1.39 -1.16 -3.74
CA THR A 156 2.54 -0.27 -3.94
C THR A 156 3.80 -1.06 -4.33
N VAL A 157 4.02 -2.23 -3.74
CA VAL A 157 5.17 -3.09 -4.08
C VAL A 157 4.86 -4.12 -5.17
N PHE A 158 3.60 -4.41 -5.45
CA PHE A 158 3.19 -5.33 -6.52
C PHE A 158 3.17 -4.66 -7.89
N LYS A 159 2.77 -3.38 -7.97
CA LYS A 159 2.72 -2.63 -9.23
C LYS A 159 4.06 -2.58 -9.96
N PRO A 160 5.22 -2.32 -9.31
CA PRO A 160 6.52 -2.41 -9.97
C PRO A 160 6.79 -3.77 -10.61
N LEU A 161 6.31 -4.87 -10.01
CA LEU A 161 6.50 -6.22 -10.57
C LEU A 161 5.77 -6.36 -11.90
N LEU A 162 4.58 -5.78 -12.01
CA LEU A 162 3.81 -5.74 -13.25
C LEU A 162 4.46 -4.81 -14.29
N MET A 163 4.89 -3.61 -13.87
CA MET A 163 5.49 -2.58 -14.72
C MET A 163 6.80 -3.05 -15.37
N HIS A 164 7.62 -3.75 -14.61
CA HIS A 164 8.94 -4.23 -15.06
C HIS A 164 8.93 -5.69 -15.49
N HIS A 165 7.73 -6.27 -15.71
CA HIS A 165 7.58 -7.64 -16.26
C HIS A 165 8.34 -8.70 -15.47
N ILE A 166 8.35 -8.60 -14.13
CA ILE A 166 9.05 -9.53 -13.25
C ILE A 166 8.43 -10.92 -13.34
N THR A 167 9.29 -11.92 -13.46
CA THR A 167 8.94 -13.35 -13.64
C THR A 167 9.66 -14.21 -12.60
N ALA A 168 9.35 -15.50 -12.55
CA ALA A 168 10.00 -16.46 -11.66
C ALA A 168 11.54 -16.60 -11.83
N THR A 169 12.08 -16.13 -12.94
CA THR A 169 13.54 -16.15 -13.19
C THR A 169 14.22 -14.84 -12.83
N SER A 170 13.47 -13.84 -12.35
CA SER A 170 14.02 -12.53 -12.01
C SER A 170 14.72 -12.54 -10.66
N ARG A 171 15.80 -11.76 -10.57
CA ARG A 171 16.56 -11.51 -9.34
C ARG A 171 16.18 -10.13 -8.84
N VAL A 172 15.56 -10.08 -7.66
CA VAL A 172 14.99 -8.84 -7.14
C VAL A 172 15.57 -8.48 -5.77
N GLY A 173 16.06 -7.25 -5.67
CA GLY A 173 16.51 -6.65 -4.43
C GLY A 173 15.39 -5.86 -3.74
N VAL A 174 15.26 -5.99 -2.41
CA VAL A 174 14.31 -5.21 -1.61
C VAL A 174 15.05 -4.42 -0.54
N ILE A 175 15.03 -3.09 -0.64
CA ILE A 175 15.67 -2.19 0.33
C ILE A 175 14.66 -1.80 1.39
N GLY A 176 14.98 -2.13 2.67
CA GLY A 176 14.14 -1.82 3.82
C GLY A 176 13.11 -2.92 4.14
N ILE A 177 13.17 -3.46 5.36
CA ILE A 177 12.30 -4.54 5.83
C ILE A 177 11.36 -3.97 6.90
N GLY A 178 10.38 -3.24 6.41
CA GLY A 178 9.30 -2.63 7.18
C GLY A 178 7.93 -3.04 6.67
N GLY A 179 6.94 -2.15 6.82
CA GLY A 179 5.55 -2.37 6.43
C GLY A 179 5.33 -2.69 4.93
N LEU A 180 6.20 -2.17 4.03
CA LEU A 180 6.17 -2.46 2.59
C LEU A 180 7.10 -3.63 2.24
N GLY A 181 8.36 -3.58 2.71
CA GLY A 181 9.38 -4.54 2.29
C GLY A 181 9.07 -5.97 2.67
N HIS A 182 8.45 -6.25 3.85
CA HIS A 182 8.06 -7.61 4.19
C HIS A 182 6.99 -8.16 3.25
N ILE A 183 6.04 -7.32 2.77
CA ILE A 183 5.04 -7.72 1.79
C ILE A 183 5.71 -7.97 0.42
N ALA A 184 6.67 -7.10 0.02
CA ALA A 184 7.42 -7.28 -1.22
C ALA A 184 8.13 -8.63 -1.26
N ILE A 185 8.83 -8.99 -0.19
CA ILE A 185 9.54 -10.29 -0.08
C ILE A 185 8.55 -11.45 -0.23
N LYS A 186 7.43 -11.44 0.49
CA LYS A 186 6.43 -12.50 0.42
C LYS A 186 5.79 -12.64 -0.97
N LEU A 187 5.51 -11.52 -1.63
CA LEU A 187 4.95 -11.52 -2.99
C LEU A 187 5.95 -12.05 -4.02
N LEU A 188 7.21 -11.61 -3.95
CA LEU A 188 8.29 -12.05 -4.83
C LEU A 188 8.60 -13.53 -4.67
N HIS A 189 8.70 -14.00 -3.42
CA HIS A 189 8.86 -15.43 -3.12
C HIS A 189 7.71 -16.26 -3.70
N ALA A 190 6.47 -15.82 -3.51
CA ALA A 190 5.29 -16.50 -4.06
C ALA A 190 5.24 -16.47 -5.60
N MET A 191 5.92 -15.54 -6.25
CA MET A 191 6.12 -15.50 -7.71
C MET A 191 7.25 -16.43 -8.19
N GLY A 192 8.10 -16.91 -7.27
CA GLY A 192 9.26 -17.78 -7.58
C GLY A 192 10.53 -17.01 -7.92
N CYS A 193 10.62 -15.71 -7.63
CA CYS A 193 11.82 -14.91 -7.86
C CYS A 193 12.96 -15.26 -6.90
N GLU A 194 14.21 -15.01 -7.31
CA GLU A 194 15.34 -14.96 -6.40
C GLU A 194 15.33 -13.62 -5.66
N VAL A 195 15.17 -13.65 -4.32
CA VAL A 195 14.92 -12.44 -3.50
C VAL A 195 16.10 -12.17 -2.59
N THR A 196 16.72 -10.99 -2.77
CA THR A 196 17.73 -10.48 -1.84
C THR A 196 17.16 -9.31 -1.04
N ALA A 197 17.18 -9.42 0.28
CA ALA A 197 16.73 -8.37 1.19
C ALA A 197 17.93 -7.57 1.73
N PHE A 198 17.86 -6.24 1.63
CA PHE A 198 18.86 -5.34 2.21
C PHE A 198 18.36 -4.84 3.57
N SER A 199 19.05 -5.22 4.64
CA SER A 199 18.68 -4.86 6.02
C SER A 199 19.87 -4.25 6.76
N SER A 200 19.61 -3.15 7.48
CA SER A 200 20.59 -2.56 8.40
C SER A 200 20.60 -3.22 9.79
N ASN A 201 19.72 -4.19 10.03
CA ASN A 201 19.59 -4.88 11.31
C ASN A 201 19.83 -6.39 11.14
N PRO A 202 21.03 -6.90 11.51
CA PRO A 202 21.36 -8.32 11.39
C PRO A 202 20.43 -9.25 12.19
N ALA A 203 19.84 -8.76 13.30
CA ALA A 203 18.94 -9.56 14.12
C ALA A 203 17.65 -9.98 13.38
N LYS A 204 17.30 -9.31 12.27
CA LYS A 204 16.14 -9.65 11.43
C LYS A 204 16.43 -10.75 10.41
N GLU A 205 17.66 -11.19 10.21
CA GLU A 205 18.04 -12.12 9.14
C GLU A 205 17.17 -13.39 9.14
N LYS A 206 17.09 -14.08 10.28
CA LYS A 206 16.30 -15.32 10.40
C LYS A 206 14.83 -15.11 10.07
N GLU A 207 14.25 -13.99 10.50
CA GLU A 207 12.87 -13.63 10.25
C GLU A 207 12.64 -13.33 8.75
N VAL A 208 13.56 -12.59 8.13
CA VAL A 208 13.50 -12.20 6.72
C VAL A 208 13.65 -13.41 5.79
N LEU A 209 14.55 -14.34 6.10
CA LEU A 209 14.64 -15.63 5.39
C LEU A 209 13.37 -16.45 5.54
N ALA A 210 12.75 -16.47 6.71
CA ALA A 210 11.46 -17.16 6.95
C ALA A 210 10.29 -16.53 6.18
N MET A 211 10.39 -15.26 5.77
CA MET A 211 9.40 -14.59 4.90
C MET A 211 9.56 -14.99 3.42
N GLY A 212 10.65 -15.65 3.05
CA GLY A 212 10.93 -16.10 1.70
C GLY A 212 12.02 -15.31 0.96
N ALA A 213 12.86 -14.54 1.65
CA ALA A 213 14.09 -14.06 1.04
C ALA A 213 15.10 -15.21 0.92
N ASP A 214 15.83 -15.28 -0.20
CA ASP A 214 16.90 -16.25 -0.43
C ASP A 214 18.20 -15.79 0.22
N LYS A 215 18.41 -14.47 0.28
CA LYS A 215 19.60 -13.83 0.86
C LYS A 215 19.24 -12.58 1.66
N VAL A 216 20.00 -12.34 2.72
CA VAL A 216 19.95 -11.07 3.46
C VAL A 216 21.34 -10.44 3.43
N VAL A 217 21.43 -9.19 2.98
CA VAL A 217 22.66 -8.43 2.87
C VAL A 217 22.61 -7.26 3.85
N ASN A 218 23.71 -7.07 4.59
CA ASN A 218 23.84 -5.93 5.49
C ASN A 218 23.99 -4.64 4.66
N SER A 219 22.97 -3.79 4.70
CA SER A 219 22.96 -2.51 3.97
C SER A 219 23.97 -1.46 4.50
N ARG A 220 24.68 -1.76 5.60
CA ARG A 220 25.73 -0.92 6.16
C ARG A 220 27.15 -1.43 5.83
N ASP A 221 27.27 -2.51 5.09
CA ASP A 221 28.54 -3.10 4.68
C ASP A 221 28.82 -2.78 3.20
N PRO A 222 29.72 -1.82 2.91
CA PRO A 222 30.04 -1.42 1.54
C PRO A 222 30.66 -2.56 0.71
N GLU A 223 31.44 -3.45 1.33
CA GLU A 223 32.07 -4.57 0.62
C GLU A 223 31.00 -5.57 0.17
N ALA A 224 30.04 -5.88 1.07
CA ALA A 224 28.91 -6.75 0.75
C ALA A 224 28.02 -6.16 -0.35
N LEU A 225 27.80 -4.83 -0.35
CA LEU A 225 27.03 -4.17 -1.41
C LEU A 225 27.77 -4.18 -2.75
N ASN A 226 29.07 -3.84 -2.76
CA ASN A 226 29.87 -3.81 -3.98
C ASN A 226 30.03 -5.19 -4.62
N ALA A 227 30.03 -6.27 -3.82
CA ALA A 227 30.06 -7.65 -4.33
C ALA A 227 28.81 -8.05 -5.14
N LEU A 228 27.75 -7.23 -5.10
CA LEU A 228 26.50 -7.48 -5.82
C LEU A 228 26.41 -6.76 -7.18
N ALA A 229 27.50 -6.14 -7.66
CA ALA A 229 27.50 -5.41 -8.91
C ALA A 229 26.91 -6.26 -10.08
N GLY A 230 25.97 -5.67 -10.82
CA GLY A 230 25.38 -6.30 -12.03
C GLY A 230 24.42 -7.47 -11.76
N GLN A 231 23.89 -7.64 -10.56
CA GLN A 231 23.11 -8.84 -10.23
C GLN A 231 21.59 -8.70 -10.37
N PHE A 232 21.00 -7.53 -10.20
CA PHE A 232 19.54 -7.41 -10.05
C PHE A 232 18.84 -6.91 -11.31
N ASP A 233 17.76 -7.58 -11.65
CA ASP A 233 16.84 -7.17 -12.71
C ASP A 233 15.91 -6.03 -12.23
N LEU A 234 15.59 -6.04 -10.92
CA LEU A 234 14.84 -4.99 -10.24
C LEU A 234 15.38 -4.80 -8.81
N ILE A 235 15.50 -3.55 -8.38
CA ILE A 235 15.66 -3.22 -6.96
C ILE A 235 14.50 -2.32 -6.56
N ILE A 236 13.74 -2.72 -5.53
CA ILE A 236 12.63 -1.94 -4.98
C ILE A 236 13.09 -1.23 -3.72
N ASN A 237 13.08 0.11 -3.75
CA ASN A 237 13.32 0.91 -2.57
C ASN A 237 12.01 1.17 -1.81
N THR A 238 11.94 0.71 -0.57
CA THR A 238 10.77 0.90 0.32
C THR A 238 11.05 1.79 1.53
N VAL A 239 12.25 2.36 1.65
CA VAL A 239 12.60 3.27 2.75
C VAL A 239 12.34 4.73 2.36
N ASN A 240 12.10 5.57 3.37
CA ASN A 240 11.90 7.01 3.24
C ASN A 240 13.10 7.82 3.76
N VAL A 241 14.24 7.16 4.01
CA VAL A 241 15.47 7.79 4.48
C VAL A 241 16.50 7.88 3.35
N ASP A 242 17.39 8.85 3.46
CA ASP A 242 18.51 9.01 2.55
C ASP A 242 19.57 7.94 2.81
N LEU A 243 20.07 7.31 1.74
CA LEU A 243 21.13 6.32 1.77
C LEU A 243 22.24 6.69 0.76
N ASP A 244 23.37 6.01 0.83
CA ASP A 244 24.30 5.96 -0.29
C ASP A 244 23.68 5.07 -1.38
N TRP A 245 23.15 5.70 -2.44
CA TRP A 245 22.41 5.01 -3.50
C TRP A 245 23.31 4.39 -4.57
N GLN A 246 24.55 4.86 -4.68
CA GLN A 246 25.46 4.44 -5.76
C GLN A 246 25.66 2.91 -5.82
N PRO A 247 25.94 2.20 -4.71
CA PRO A 247 26.10 0.75 -4.75
C PRO A 247 24.86 0.00 -5.24
N TYR A 248 23.65 0.51 -4.97
CA TYR A 248 22.42 -0.10 -5.44
C TYR A 248 22.19 0.10 -6.95
N PHE A 249 22.58 1.26 -7.50
CA PHE A 249 22.52 1.47 -8.94
C PHE A 249 23.55 0.60 -9.67
N GLU A 250 24.72 0.39 -9.09
CA GLU A 250 25.76 -0.49 -9.63
C GLU A 250 25.39 -1.97 -9.53
N ALA A 251 24.57 -2.34 -8.54
CA ALA A 251 24.07 -3.69 -8.36
C ALA A 251 23.03 -4.11 -9.42
N LEU A 252 22.47 -3.16 -10.20
CA LEU A 252 21.57 -3.45 -11.29
C LEU A 252 22.28 -4.19 -12.43
N ALA A 253 21.65 -5.25 -12.94
CA ALA A 253 22.05 -5.96 -14.13
C ALA A 253 21.91 -5.09 -15.39
N TYR A 254 22.31 -5.62 -16.54
CA TYR A 254 21.98 -5.03 -17.84
C TYR A 254 20.46 -4.94 -18.01
N GLY A 255 19.96 -3.75 -18.37
CA GLY A 255 18.53 -3.48 -18.49
C GLY A 255 17.78 -3.42 -17.14
N GLY A 256 18.50 -3.52 -16.01
CA GLY A 256 17.88 -3.52 -14.68
C GLY A 256 17.26 -2.17 -14.30
N ASN A 257 16.28 -2.19 -13.41
CA ASN A 257 15.56 -1.01 -12.95
C ASN A 257 15.70 -0.83 -11.44
N PHE A 258 15.98 0.41 -11.00
CA PHE A 258 15.80 0.85 -9.63
C PHE A 258 14.46 1.54 -9.49
N HIS A 259 13.56 0.96 -8.70
CA HIS A 259 12.20 1.48 -8.53
C HIS A 259 11.98 1.97 -7.10
N THR A 260 11.65 3.26 -6.95
CA THR A 260 11.34 3.81 -5.63
C THR A 260 9.83 3.86 -5.39
N VAL A 261 9.43 3.36 -4.23
CA VAL A 261 8.08 3.50 -3.65
C VAL A 261 8.14 4.12 -2.26
N GLY A 262 9.32 4.20 -1.67
CA GLY A 262 9.59 4.96 -0.45
C GLY A 262 9.67 6.46 -0.75
N ALA A 263 9.02 7.28 0.08
CA ALA A 263 8.99 8.72 -0.08
C ALA A 263 10.26 9.38 0.46
N VAL A 264 11.39 9.22 -0.24
CA VAL A 264 12.64 9.89 0.09
C VAL A 264 12.53 11.36 -0.28
N MET A 265 12.72 12.25 0.69
CA MET A 265 12.56 13.70 0.49
C MET A 265 13.74 14.35 -0.23
N LYS A 266 14.92 13.77 -0.17
CA LYS A 266 16.09 14.26 -0.90
C LYS A 266 16.12 13.72 -2.33
N PRO A 267 16.68 14.49 -3.29
CA PRO A 267 16.89 14.01 -4.66
C PRO A 267 17.76 12.75 -4.69
N LEU A 268 17.40 11.79 -5.54
CA LEU A 268 18.22 10.62 -5.81
C LEU A 268 19.37 11.03 -6.75
N PRO A 269 20.65 10.95 -6.33
CA PRO A 269 21.79 11.32 -7.16
C PRO A 269 22.13 10.16 -8.11
N VAL A 270 21.59 10.19 -9.33
CA VAL A 270 21.79 9.15 -10.35
C VAL A 270 22.82 9.61 -11.39
N PRO A 271 24.05 9.05 -11.41
CA PRO A 271 25.04 9.41 -12.42
C PRO A 271 24.63 8.90 -13.81
N ALA A 272 24.71 9.75 -14.81
CA ALA A 272 24.31 9.39 -16.18
C ALA A 272 25.04 8.15 -16.74
N PHE A 273 26.35 8.03 -16.48
CA PHE A 273 27.12 6.87 -16.96
C PHE A 273 26.71 5.55 -16.30
N THR A 274 26.16 5.57 -15.09
CA THR A 274 25.60 4.37 -14.46
C THR A 274 24.38 3.83 -15.24
N LEU A 275 23.59 4.74 -15.81
CA LEU A 275 22.45 4.36 -16.66
C LEU A 275 22.91 3.91 -18.06
N ILE A 276 23.71 4.75 -18.74
CA ILE A 276 24.17 4.52 -20.13
C ILE A 276 24.98 3.20 -20.23
N GLY A 277 25.87 2.94 -19.26
CA GLY A 277 26.79 1.81 -19.30
C GLY A 277 26.13 0.42 -19.16
N GLY A 278 24.84 0.35 -18.88
CA GLY A 278 24.12 -0.92 -18.69
C GLY A 278 22.67 -0.89 -19.13
N ASP A 279 22.24 0.10 -19.92
CA ASP A 279 20.83 0.33 -20.29
C ASP A 279 19.89 0.31 -19.08
N ARG A 280 20.39 0.81 -17.94
CA ARG A 280 19.69 0.80 -16.65
C ARG A 280 18.69 1.95 -16.58
N SER A 281 17.69 1.79 -15.73
CA SER A 281 16.69 2.83 -15.51
C SER A 281 16.40 3.06 -14.05
N VAL A 282 15.88 4.25 -13.74
CA VAL A 282 15.35 4.63 -12.42
C VAL A 282 13.90 5.08 -12.62
N SER A 283 13.02 4.58 -11.78
CA SER A 283 11.59 4.85 -11.90
C SER A 283 10.92 4.94 -10.52
N GLY A 284 9.65 5.30 -10.51
CA GLY A 284 8.81 5.30 -9.33
C GLY A 284 7.34 5.16 -9.70
N SER A 285 6.52 4.74 -8.77
CA SER A 285 5.07 4.68 -8.97
C SER A 285 4.32 4.99 -7.68
N ALA A 286 3.11 5.51 -7.86
CA ALA A 286 2.10 5.56 -6.81
C ALA A 286 1.47 4.17 -6.57
N THR A 287 0.39 4.11 -5.78
CA THR A 287 -0.44 2.92 -5.61
C THR A 287 -1.02 2.43 -6.94
N GLY A 288 -1.71 1.30 -6.95
CA GLY A 288 -2.23 0.73 -8.19
C GLY A 288 -3.65 1.17 -8.55
N THR A 289 -4.03 0.81 -9.77
CA THR A 289 -5.37 0.97 -10.34
C THR A 289 -6.33 -0.10 -9.83
N PRO A 290 -7.65 0.05 -9.99
CA PRO A 290 -8.62 -1.00 -9.65
C PRO A 290 -8.30 -2.37 -10.29
N PHE A 291 -7.83 -2.36 -11.53
CA PHE A 291 -7.44 -3.60 -12.22
C PHE A 291 -6.23 -4.27 -11.58
N GLU A 292 -5.21 -3.52 -11.23
CA GLU A 292 -4.00 -4.03 -10.56
C GLU A 292 -4.31 -4.53 -9.15
N LEU A 293 -5.20 -3.83 -8.42
CA LEU A 293 -5.73 -4.26 -7.12
C LEU A 293 -6.46 -5.60 -7.23
N CYS A 294 -7.34 -5.76 -8.23
CA CYS A 294 -8.02 -7.04 -8.48
C CYS A 294 -7.02 -8.17 -8.79
N LYS A 295 -5.95 -7.89 -9.56
CA LYS A 295 -4.89 -8.86 -9.83
C LYS A 295 -4.16 -9.27 -8.55
N LEU A 296 -3.78 -8.30 -7.74
CA LEU A 296 -3.10 -8.56 -6.46
C LEU A 296 -3.97 -9.40 -5.53
N MET A 297 -5.25 -9.05 -5.35
CA MET A 297 -6.14 -9.79 -4.45
C MET A 297 -6.33 -11.24 -4.90
N LYS A 298 -6.50 -11.47 -6.21
CA LYS A 298 -6.58 -12.83 -6.78
C LYS A 298 -5.26 -13.59 -6.61
N PHE A 299 -4.13 -12.93 -6.80
CA PHE A 299 -2.81 -13.52 -6.60
C PHE A 299 -2.62 -13.91 -5.13
N ALA A 300 -2.80 -12.98 -4.20
CA ALA A 300 -2.63 -13.22 -2.76
C ALA A 300 -3.58 -14.31 -2.25
N GLY A 301 -4.84 -14.31 -2.67
CA GLY A 301 -5.80 -15.35 -2.30
C GLY A 301 -5.42 -16.74 -2.80
N ARG A 302 -4.87 -16.86 -4.01
CA ARG A 302 -4.40 -18.12 -4.60
C ARG A 302 -3.11 -18.63 -3.95
N THR A 303 -2.16 -17.75 -3.70
CA THR A 303 -0.82 -18.10 -3.17
C THR A 303 -0.77 -18.07 -1.65
N LYS A 304 -1.86 -17.64 -0.99
CA LYS A 304 -1.94 -17.48 0.48
C LYS A 304 -0.94 -16.49 1.04
N VAL A 305 -0.52 -15.53 0.25
CA VAL A 305 0.31 -14.43 0.73
C VAL A 305 -0.52 -13.51 1.62
N THR A 306 -0.11 -13.38 2.87
CA THR A 306 -0.71 -12.50 3.87
C THR A 306 0.35 -11.58 4.47
N PRO A 307 0.05 -10.29 4.66
CA PRO A 307 0.88 -9.42 5.49
C PRO A 307 0.99 -9.97 6.91
N THR A 308 2.10 -9.70 7.57
CA THR A 308 2.22 -9.95 9.02
C THR A 308 1.56 -8.79 9.76
N THR A 309 0.52 -9.06 10.53
CA THR A 309 -0.33 -8.04 11.16
C THR A 309 -0.46 -8.23 12.67
N GLU A 310 -0.67 -7.13 13.37
CA GLU A 310 -1.09 -7.06 14.77
C GLU A 310 -2.50 -6.47 14.81
N LEU A 311 -3.44 -7.17 15.49
CA LEU A 311 -4.84 -6.77 15.54
C LEU A 311 -5.15 -5.95 16.79
N TYR A 312 -5.83 -4.82 16.61
CA TYR A 312 -6.35 -3.96 17.67
C TYR A 312 -7.85 -3.73 17.48
N PRO A 313 -8.66 -3.59 18.55
CA PRO A 313 -10.01 -3.06 18.41
C PRO A 313 -9.94 -1.58 17.99
N MET A 314 -10.88 -1.12 17.16
CA MET A 314 -10.88 0.27 16.68
C MET A 314 -11.13 1.27 17.80
N SER A 315 -11.80 0.86 18.88
CA SER A 315 -11.92 1.64 20.13
C SER A 315 -10.58 1.97 20.79
N LYS A 316 -9.49 1.27 20.43
CA LYS A 316 -8.12 1.53 20.88
C LYS A 316 -7.23 2.16 19.80
N ILE A 317 -7.83 2.89 18.86
CA ILE A 317 -7.15 3.45 17.70
C ILE A 317 -5.95 4.34 18.07
N ASN A 318 -6.04 5.15 19.12
CA ASN A 318 -4.93 6.01 19.53
C ASN A 318 -3.75 5.23 20.08
N GLU A 319 -3.99 4.13 20.83
CA GLU A 319 -2.94 3.19 21.25
C GLU A 319 -2.26 2.54 20.03
N ALA A 320 -3.06 2.12 19.05
CA ALA A 320 -2.58 1.50 17.82
C ALA A 320 -1.76 2.47 16.95
N ILE A 321 -2.20 3.73 16.82
CA ILE A 321 -1.47 4.79 16.12
C ILE A 321 -0.13 5.07 16.82
N GLN A 322 -0.13 5.18 18.16
CA GLN A 322 1.11 5.41 18.91
C GLN A 322 2.09 4.24 18.75
N HIS A 323 1.60 2.99 18.73
CA HIS A 323 2.42 1.82 18.48
C HIS A 323 3.12 1.86 17.11
N VAL A 324 2.40 2.33 16.06
CA VAL A 324 2.99 2.54 14.74
C VAL A 324 4.00 3.70 14.75
N ARG A 325 3.69 4.83 15.41
CA ARG A 325 4.60 5.99 15.55
C ARG A 325 5.91 5.61 16.23
N ASP A 326 5.85 4.76 17.23
CA ASP A 326 7.02 4.26 17.98
C ASP A 326 7.88 3.28 17.15
N GLY A 327 7.46 2.90 15.94
CA GLY A 327 8.16 1.93 15.09
C GLY A 327 8.17 0.51 15.66
N LYS A 328 7.24 0.18 16.56
CA LYS A 328 7.14 -1.12 17.25
C LYS A 328 6.38 -2.17 16.47
N ALA A 329 5.56 -1.77 15.49
CA ALA A 329 4.71 -2.68 14.73
C ALA A 329 5.51 -3.77 13.98
N ARG A 330 5.03 -5.02 14.03
CA ARG A 330 5.62 -6.20 13.37
C ARG A 330 4.58 -6.93 12.50
N TYR A 331 4.30 -6.47 11.27
CA TYR A 331 4.86 -5.29 10.57
C TYR A 331 3.78 -4.26 10.29
N ARG A 332 2.51 -4.67 10.33
CA ARG A 332 1.34 -3.83 10.05
C ARG A 332 0.36 -3.93 11.20
N VAL A 333 -0.32 -2.84 11.48
CA VAL A 333 -1.41 -2.82 12.44
C VAL A 333 -2.74 -2.80 11.69
N VAL A 334 -3.69 -3.61 12.14
CA VAL A 334 -5.05 -3.66 11.60
C VAL A 334 -6.03 -3.41 12.74
N LEU A 335 -6.97 -2.52 12.50
CA LEU A 335 -8.07 -2.23 13.42
C LEU A 335 -9.28 -3.08 13.05
N LYS A 336 -9.87 -3.76 14.03
CA LYS A 336 -11.17 -4.42 13.93
C LYS A 336 -12.27 -3.44 14.35
N ALA A 337 -13.26 -3.25 13.51
CA ALA A 337 -14.40 -2.40 13.83
C ALA A 337 -15.20 -2.98 15.03
N ASP A 338 -15.45 -2.15 16.05
CA ASP A 338 -16.14 -2.50 17.31
C ASP A 338 -17.05 -1.36 17.79
N PHE A 339 -17.75 -0.67 16.86
CA PHE A 339 -18.68 0.43 17.12
C PHE A 339 -20.01 0.01 17.75
#